data_2f18d7ae12d756f2ef942c450094f571
#
_entry.id   2f18d7ae12d756f2ef942c450094f571
#
_cell.length_a   1.000
_cell.length_b   1.000
_cell.length_c   1.000
_cell.angle_alpha   90.00
_cell.angle_beta   90.00
_cell.angle_gamma   90.00
#
_symmetry.space_group_name_H-M   'P 1'
#
loop_
_entity.id
_entity.type
_entity.pdbx_description
1 polymer ?
#
loop_
_entity_poly.entity_id
_entity_poly.type
_entity_poly.pdbx_seq_one_letter_code
_entity_poly.pdbx_strand_id
1 'polypeptide(L)'
;MEAPKFKGKRTKLVESIYSRCLITRNIAIPIRDIGINIESVLEAYIVFTYEGKCVPEGFIKPKTVKIVTYSCGLVNGINASFEVVFECEVCFPVEGMNIYCIAVNITKAGIRGESSTDTPSPFVVFVARDHHFNNPKFSSIKEGDKFIANVIGQRFELNDRRISIIAELKDARYVEPRFNTRPSKSTDC
;
A
#
# COMPACT_ATOMS: atom_id res chain seq x y z
N MET A 1 -45.93 -3.15 23.24
CA MET A 1 -45.24 -3.80 22.10
C MET A 1 -43.88 -3.11 21.96
N GLU A 2 -42.86 -3.70 22.54
CA GLU A 2 -41.49 -3.19 22.45
C GLU A 2 -40.83 -3.74 21.16
N ALA A 3 -40.25 -2.83 20.37
CA ALA A 3 -39.52 -3.16 19.15
C ALA A 3 -38.16 -3.82 19.49
N PRO A 4 -37.73 -4.85 18.77
CA PRO A 4 -36.49 -5.55 19.05
C PRO A 4 -35.27 -4.65 18.74
N LYS A 5 -34.44 -4.38 19.77
CA LYS A 5 -33.15 -3.73 19.64
C LYS A 5 -32.18 -4.67 18.93
N PHE A 6 -31.97 -4.49 17.63
CA PHE A 6 -30.87 -5.09 16.89
C PHE A 6 -29.53 -4.53 17.38
N LYS A 7 -28.85 -5.23 18.26
CA LYS A 7 -27.41 -5.02 18.53
C LYS A 7 -26.60 -5.56 17.35
N GLY A 8 -26.45 -4.76 16.32
CA GLY A 8 -25.49 -5.02 15.25
C GLY A 8 -24.09 -5.05 15.84
N LYS A 9 -23.47 -6.23 15.91
CA LYS A 9 -22.02 -6.36 16.07
C LYS A 9 -21.40 -5.68 14.84
N ARG A 10 -20.88 -4.47 15.02
CA ARG A 10 -19.96 -3.85 14.06
C ARG A 10 -18.71 -4.72 14.01
N THR A 11 -18.66 -5.67 13.11
CA THR A 11 -17.41 -6.27 12.64
C THR A 11 -16.63 -5.12 12.04
N LYS A 12 -15.56 -4.69 12.74
CA LYS A 12 -14.58 -3.77 12.16
C LYS A 12 -14.01 -4.47 10.93
N LEU A 13 -14.44 -4.06 9.75
CA LEU A 13 -13.78 -4.40 8.51
C LEU A 13 -12.30 -4.03 8.67
N VAL A 14 -11.43 -4.99 8.40
CA VAL A 14 -10.01 -4.73 8.27
C VAL A 14 -9.88 -3.86 7.02
N GLU A 15 -9.59 -2.59 7.23
CA GLU A 15 -9.31 -1.66 6.14
C GLU A 15 -8.04 -2.14 5.45
N SER A 16 -8.16 -2.45 4.17
CA SER A 16 -6.99 -2.69 3.33
C SER A 16 -6.13 -1.43 3.34
N ILE A 17 -4.83 -1.59 3.53
CA ILE A 17 -3.87 -0.47 3.43
C ILE A 17 -3.71 0.03 1.99
N TYR A 18 -4.25 -0.71 1.03
CA TYR A 18 -4.26 -0.35 -0.38
C TYR A 18 -5.63 0.13 -0.82
N SER A 19 -5.64 1.19 -1.61
CA SER A 19 -6.80 1.70 -2.33
C SER A 19 -6.54 1.70 -3.83
N ARG A 20 -7.59 1.45 -4.61
CA ARG A 20 -7.51 1.54 -6.08
C ARG A 20 -7.50 3.00 -6.50
N CYS A 21 -6.55 3.34 -7.33
CA CYS A 21 -6.36 4.68 -7.88
C CYS A 21 -6.21 4.63 -9.39
N LEU A 22 -6.75 5.66 -10.06
CA LEU A 22 -6.48 5.97 -11.45
C LEU A 22 -5.42 7.07 -11.49
N ILE A 23 -4.32 6.81 -12.17
CA ILE A 23 -3.20 7.75 -12.27
C ILE A 23 -2.99 8.09 -13.74
N THR A 24 -2.84 9.38 -14.02
CA THR A 24 -2.50 9.87 -15.35
C THR A 24 -1.05 10.32 -15.39
N ARG A 25 -0.31 9.88 -16.40
CA ARG A 25 1.10 10.26 -16.62
C ARG A 25 1.38 10.50 -18.09
N ASN A 26 2.23 11.50 -18.36
CA ASN A 26 2.82 11.71 -19.67
C ASN A 26 4.09 10.88 -19.80
N ILE A 27 4.11 9.97 -20.77
CA ILE A 27 5.20 9.04 -21.02
C ILE A 27 5.77 9.31 -22.39
N ALA A 28 7.07 9.58 -22.45
CA ALA A 28 7.80 9.75 -23.71
C ALA A 28 8.58 8.47 -24.04
N ILE A 29 8.28 7.88 -25.19
CA ILE A 29 8.95 6.67 -25.68
C ILE A 29 9.69 7.01 -26.97
N PRO A 30 10.94 6.56 -27.14
CA PRO A 30 11.66 6.70 -28.41
C PRO A 30 10.87 6.06 -29.56
N ILE A 31 10.78 6.75 -30.70
CA ILE A 31 9.99 6.29 -31.86
C ILE A 31 10.45 4.89 -32.33
N ARG A 32 11.74 4.59 -32.22
CA ARG A 32 12.31 3.28 -32.57
C ARG A 32 11.77 2.12 -31.72
N ASP A 33 11.29 2.40 -30.50
CA ASP A 33 10.80 1.40 -29.55
C ASP A 33 9.28 1.21 -29.68
N ILE A 34 8.62 2.01 -30.53
CA ILE A 34 7.21 1.90 -30.83
C ILE A 34 7.01 0.76 -31.84
N GLY A 35 6.48 -0.36 -31.32
CA GLY A 35 6.16 -1.54 -32.14
C GLY A 35 4.66 -1.60 -32.50
N ILE A 36 4.24 -2.75 -33.02
CA ILE A 36 2.85 -3.03 -33.42
C ILE A 36 1.90 -2.97 -32.19
N ASN A 37 2.39 -3.37 -31.02
CA ASN A 37 1.61 -3.32 -29.78
C ASN A 37 2.15 -2.24 -28.84
N ILE A 38 1.65 -1.02 -29.02
CA ILE A 38 2.06 0.12 -28.21
C ILE A 38 1.61 -0.02 -26.73
N GLU A 39 0.48 -0.67 -26.49
CA GLU A 39 -0.07 -0.87 -25.14
C GLU A 39 0.91 -1.68 -24.28
N SER A 40 1.45 -2.77 -24.79
CA SER A 40 2.42 -3.57 -24.05
C SER A 40 3.74 -2.84 -23.78
N VAL A 41 4.16 -1.95 -24.67
CA VAL A 41 5.35 -1.12 -24.48
C VAL A 41 5.12 -0.09 -23.39
N LEU A 42 3.96 0.57 -23.39
CA LEU A 42 3.56 1.52 -22.36
C LEU A 42 3.42 0.84 -21.00
N GLU A 43 2.79 -0.35 -20.94
CA GLU A 43 2.63 -1.12 -19.71
C GLU A 43 3.99 -1.52 -19.13
N ALA A 44 4.88 -2.07 -19.94
CA ALA A 44 6.25 -2.42 -19.51
C ALA A 44 7.02 -1.21 -18.97
N TYR A 45 6.87 -0.04 -19.62
CA TYR A 45 7.50 1.19 -19.17
C TYR A 45 6.95 1.65 -17.81
N ILE A 46 5.62 1.61 -17.62
CA ILE A 46 4.95 2.01 -16.38
C ILE A 46 5.33 1.08 -15.23
N VAL A 47 5.29 -0.22 -15.48
CA VAL A 47 5.69 -1.25 -14.49
C VAL A 47 7.14 -1.01 -14.03
N PHE A 48 8.07 -0.86 -14.96
CA PHE A 48 9.49 -0.65 -14.63
C PHE A 48 9.73 0.67 -13.88
N THR A 49 8.99 1.72 -14.25
CA THR A 49 9.22 3.07 -13.72
C THR A 49 8.57 3.27 -12.36
N TYR A 50 7.35 2.77 -12.15
CA TYR A 50 6.51 3.15 -11.02
C TYR A 50 6.19 2.02 -10.05
N GLU A 51 6.11 0.74 -10.49
CA GLU A 51 5.79 -0.36 -9.57
C GLU A 51 6.85 -0.56 -8.49
N GLY A 52 6.40 -0.82 -7.26
CA GLY A 52 7.27 -1.04 -6.11
C GLY A 52 8.01 0.21 -5.64
N LYS A 53 7.54 1.40 -6.01
CA LYS A 53 8.12 2.69 -5.65
C LYS A 53 7.05 3.67 -5.17
N CYS A 54 7.50 4.68 -4.43
CA CYS A 54 6.67 5.79 -4.01
C CYS A 54 6.54 6.83 -5.12
N VAL A 55 5.31 7.23 -5.39
CA VAL A 55 4.92 8.33 -6.27
C VAL A 55 4.16 9.36 -5.42
N PRO A 56 3.80 10.54 -5.94
CA PRO A 56 3.08 11.55 -5.14
C PRO A 56 1.80 11.01 -4.49
N GLU A 57 1.14 10.05 -5.13
CA GLU A 57 -0.09 9.41 -4.65
C GLU A 57 0.15 8.35 -3.57
N GLY A 58 1.39 7.90 -3.37
CA GLY A 58 1.78 6.87 -2.40
C GLY A 58 2.64 5.76 -3.01
N PHE A 59 2.75 4.62 -2.33
CA PHE A 59 3.50 3.46 -2.82
C PHE A 59 2.64 2.60 -3.73
N ILE A 60 3.08 2.38 -4.97
CA ILE A 60 2.38 1.53 -5.94
C ILE A 60 2.73 0.06 -5.70
N LYS A 61 1.69 -0.75 -5.47
CA LYS A 61 1.83 -2.18 -5.25
C LYS A 61 2.28 -2.89 -6.53
N PRO A 62 3.33 -3.73 -6.47
CA PRO A 62 3.78 -4.50 -7.62
C PRO A 62 2.70 -5.42 -8.19
N LYS A 63 2.68 -5.60 -9.51
CA LYS A 63 1.76 -6.47 -10.26
C LYS A 63 0.29 -6.04 -10.21
N THR A 64 0.02 -4.75 -9.99
CA THR A 64 -1.34 -4.22 -9.95
C THR A 64 -1.63 -3.17 -11.02
N VAL A 65 -0.61 -2.73 -11.74
CA VAL A 65 -0.76 -1.76 -12.83
C VAL A 65 -1.51 -2.38 -13.99
N LYS A 66 -2.52 -1.64 -14.49
CA LYS A 66 -3.27 -1.98 -15.72
C LYS A 66 -3.56 -0.71 -16.48
N ILE A 67 -3.26 -0.67 -17.76
CA ILE A 67 -3.63 0.44 -18.63
C ILE A 67 -5.15 0.44 -18.83
N VAL A 68 -5.77 1.60 -18.63
CA VAL A 68 -7.20 1.82 -18.90
C VAL A 68 -7.39 2.46 -20.25
N THR A 69 -6.59 3.50 -20.55
CA THR A 69 -6.62 4.20 -21.84
C THR A 69 -5.33 4.99 -22.04
N TYR A 70 -5.05 5.33 -23.28
CA TYR A 70 -3.93 6.21 -23.64
C TYR A 70 -4.30 7.07 -24.85
N SER A 71 -3.67 8.24 -24.94
CA SER A 71 -3.88 9.19 -26.03
C SER A 71 -3.17 8.77 -27.32
N CYS A 72 -3.49 9.42 -28.43
CA CYS A 72 -2.65 9.38 -29.63
C CYS A 72 -1.25 9.91 -29.29
N GLY A 73 -0.21 9.27 -29.85
CA GLY A 73 1.17 9.71 -29.65
C GLY A 73 1.45 11.05 -30.34
N LEU A 74 1.98 12.00 -29.60
CA LEU A 74 2.47 13.26 -30.14
C LEU A 74 3.97 13.17 -30.38
N VAL A 75 4.36 13.26 -31.66
CA VAL A 75 5.79 13.19 -32.04
C VAL A 75 6.48 14.49 -31.65
N ASN A 76 7.55 14.36 -30.87
CA ASN A 76 8.43 15.46 -30.49
C ASN A 76 9.89 15.02 -30.66
N GLY A 77 10.51 15.41 -31.73
CA GLY A 77 11.85 15.02 -32.11
C GLY A 77 11.97 13.49 -32.31
N ILE A 78 12.81 12.83 -31.52
CA ILE A 78 13.06 11.39 -31.58
C ILE A 78 12.11 10.57 -30.71
N ASN A 79 11.23 11.22 -29.94
CA ASN A 79 10.29 10.60 -29.02
C ASN A 79 8.85 10.84 -29.46
N ALA A 80 7.96 9.94 -29.08
CA ALA A 80 6.52 10.16 -29.07
C ALA A 80 6.01 10.18 -27.61
N SER A 81 5.24 11.20 -27.27
CA SER A 81 4.66 11.39 -25.95
C SER A 81 3.21 10.92 -25.93
N PHE A 82 2.86 10.12 -24.94
CA PHE A 82 1.52 9.58 -24.72
C PHE A 82 1.02 10.01 -23.34
N GLU A 83 -0.20 10.50 -23.26
CA GLU A 83 -0.89 10.63 -21.98
C GLU A 83 -1.56 9.29 -21.68
N VAL A 84 -1.12 8.63 -20.60
CA VAL A 84 -1.58 7.29 -20.23
C VAL A 84 -2.31 7.34 -18.92
N VAL A 85 -3.52 6.74 -18.89
CA VAL A 85 -4.31 6.53 -17.67
C VAL A 85 -4.23 5.05 -17.33
N PHE A 86 -3.76 4.76 -16.12
CA PHE A 86 -3.66 3.40 -15.62
C PHE A 86 -4.26 3.27 -14.22
N GLU A 87 -4.84 2.11 -13.94
CA GLU A 87 -5.34 1.70 -12.64
C GLU A 87 -4.23 0.97 -11.89
N CYS A 88 -4.09 1.24 -10.59
CA CYS A 88 -3.19 0.52 -9.71
C CYS A 88 -3.68 0.53 -8.26
N GLU A 89 -3.12 -0.35 -7.43
CA GLU A 89 -3.32 -0.34 -5.98
C GLU A 89 -2.21 0.49 -5.31
N VAL A 90 -2.61 1.52 -4.56
CA VAL A 90 -1.72 2.47 -3.90
C VAL A 90 -1.86 2.35 -2.39
N CYS A 91 -0.73 2.24 -1.69
CA CYS A 91 -0.65 2.35 -0.23
C CYS A 91 -0.32 3.79 0.14
N PHE A 92 -1.24 4.43 0.88
CA PHE A 92 -1.07 5.77 1.41
C PHE A 92 -1.61 5.83 2.85
N PRO A 93 -0.81 5.41 3.86
CA PRO A 93 -1.23 5.46 5.25
C PRO A 93 -1.48 6.90 5.69
N VAL A 94 -2.64 7.14 6.30
CA VAL A 94 -3.01 8.47 6.81
C VAL A 94 -2.99 8.49 8.33
N GLU A 95 -2.86 9.68 8.92
CA GLU A 95 -2.92 9.88 10.36
C GLU A 95 -4.21 9.30 10.96
N GLY A 96 -4.09 8.62 12.11
CA GLY A 96 -5.20 7.94 12.79
C GLY A 96 -5.54 6.55 12.24
N MET A 97 -4.97 6.12 11.11
CA MET A 97 -5.19 4.80 10.55
C MET A 97 -4.51 3.72 11.41
N ASN A 98 -5.22 2.59 11.59
CA ASN A 98 -4.65 1.43 12.27
C ASN A 98 -4.06 0.47 11.25
N ILE A 99 -2.78 0.15 11.41
CA ILE A 99 -2.05 -0.77 10.55
C ILE A 99 -1.58 -2.00 11.32
N TYR A 100 -1.56 -3.15 10.64
CA TYR A 100 -1.13 -4.42 11.22
C TYR A 100 0.34 -4.65 10.90
N CYS A 101 1.15 -4.79 11.95
CA CYS A 101 2.60 -4.87 11.84
C CYS A 101 3.16 -6.12 12.51
N ILE A 102 4.35 -6.53 12.05
CA ILE A 102 5.22 -7.50 12.72
C ILE A 102 6.46 -6.76 13.21
N ALA A 103 6.85 -7.00 14.46
CA ALA A 103 8.08 -6.44 15.02
C ALA A 103 9.28 -7.14 14.39
N VAL A 104 10.10 -6.38 13.65
CA VAL A 104 11.30 -6.90 12.97
C VAL A 104 12.54 -6.69 13.82
N ASN A 105 12.62 -5.56 14.50
CA ASN A 105 13.76 -5.22 15.35
C ASN A 105 13.32 -4.37 16.53
N ILE A 106 13.87 -4.68 17.71
CA ILE A 106 13.59 -3.97 18.95
C ILE A 106 14.90 -3.36 19.48
N THR A 107 14.90 -2.03 19.59
CA THR A 107 16.04 -1.25 20.07
C THR A 107 15.71 -0.51 21.35
N LYS A 108 16.72 0.13 21.94
CA LYS A 108 16.50 1.05 23.09
C LYS A 108 15.61 2.23 22.71
N ALA A 109 15.66 2.70 21.46
CA ALA A 109 14.88 3.83 20.96
C ALA A 109 13.43 3.46 20.65
N GLY A 110 13.12 2.22 20.32
CA GLY A 110 11.76 1.78 19.99
C GLY A 110 11.69 0.47 19.22
N ILE A 111 10.51 0.19 18.69
CA ILE A 111 10.19 -0.99 17.88
C ILE A 111 10.14 -0.58 16.41
N ARG A 112 10.89 -1.31 15.58
CA ARG A 112 10.77 -1.23 14.11
C ARG A 112 9.91 -2.40 13.64
N GLY A 113 8.85 -2.09 12.91
CA GLY A 113 7.93 -3.07 12.33
C GLY A 113 7.78 -2.92 10.83
N GLU A 114 7.26 -3.96 10.20
CA GLU A 114 6.90 -4.02 8.79
C GLU A 114 5.45 -4.53 8.65
N SER A 115 4.88 -4.49 7.44
CA SER A 115 3.54 -5.03 7.19
C SER A 115 3.46 -6.51 7.59
N SER A 116 2.37 -6.89 8.24
CA SER A 116 2.11 -8.30 8.58
C SER A 116 1.51 -9.10 7.44
N THR A 117 1.07 -8.44 6.37
CA THR A 117 0.30 -9.05 5.26
C THR A 117 1.03 -9.07 3.94
N ASP A 118 1.98 -8.15 3.73
CA ASP A 118 2.59 -7.94 2.42
C ASP A 118 4.10 -8.18 2.45
N THR A 119 4.57 -8.96 1.49
CA THR A 119 6.00 -9.22 1.23
C THR A 119 6.32 -8.93 -0.25
N PRO A 120 7.19 -7.96 -0.56
CA PRO A 120 7.88 -7.04 0.36
C PRO A 120 6.93 -6.00 0.99
N SER A 121 7.24 -5.57 2.22
CA SER A 121 6.44 -4.58 2.94
C SER A 121 6.48 -3.22 2.24
N PRO A 122 5.32 -2.57 2.01
CA PRO A 122 5.25 -1.24 1.40
C PRO A 122 5.73 -0.12 2.34
N PHE A 123 5.83 -0.40 3.63
CA PHE A 123 6.21 0.58 4.64
C PHE A 123 7.09 0.00 5.74
N VAL A 124 7.76 0.88 6.45
CA VAL A 124 8.47 0.61 7.71
C VAL A 124 7.86 1.49 8.78
N VAL A 125 7.46 0.87 9.89
CA VAL A 125 6.88 1.57 11.04
C VAL A 125 7.91 1.68 12.15
N PHE A 126 7.97 2.84 12.76
CA PHE A 126 8.74 3.07 13.97
C PHE A 126 7.81 3.50 15.11
N VAL A 127 7.82 2.73 16.20
CA VAL A 127 7.09 3.02 17.44
C VAL A 127 8.08 3.44 18.49
N ALA A 128 8.10 4.73 18.82
CA ALA A 128 9.09 5.30 19.76
C ALA A 128 8.81 4.87 21.19
N ARG A 129 9.86 4.49 21.94
CA ARG A 129 9.78 4.10 23.33
C ARG A 129 9.36 5.25 24.24
N ASP A 130 9.81 6.46 23.95
CA ASP A 130 9.58 7.65 24.78
C ASP A 130 8.07 7.98 24.94
N HIS A 131 7.26 7.60 23.96
CA HIS A 131 5.80 7.74 24.05
C HIS A 131 5.11 6.58 24.77
N HIS A 132 5.84 5.49 25.09
CA HIS A 132 5.28 4.24 25.62
C HIS A 132 5.99 3.75 26.88
N PHE A 133 6.75 4.59 27.58
CA PHE A 133 7.57 4.16 28.74
C PHE A 133 6.73 3.57 29.89
N ASN A 134 5.46 3.99 30.04
CA ASN A 134 4.53 3.47 31.04
C ASN A 134 3.64 2.33 30.53
N ASN A 135 3.81 1.89 29.27
CA ASN A 135 2.94 0.86 28.69
C ASN A 135 3.57 -0.53 28.87
N PRO A 136 3.03 -1.40 29.75
CA PRO A 136 3.57 -2.73 29.99
C PRO A 136 3.54 -3.62 28.74
N LYS A 137 2.60 -3.39 27.82
CA LYS A 137 2.49 -4.14 26.57
C LYS A 137 3.64 -3.84 25.62
N PHE A 138 4.11 -2.58 25.58
CA PHE A 138 5.27 -2.22 24.77
C PHE A 138 6.50 -3.03 25.18
N SER A 139 6.72 -3.21 26.48
CA SER A 139 7.86 -3.96 27.02
C SER A 139 7.73 -5.48 26.83
N SER A 140 6.53 -5.99 26.58
CA SER A 140 6.26 -7.43 26.37
C SER A 140 6.43 -7.89 24.93
N ILE A 141 6.44 -6.96 23.94
CA ILE A 141 6.60 -7.28 22.53
C ILE A 141 8.01 -7.80 22.27
N LYS A 142 8.08 -8.92 21.55
CA LYS A 142 9.33 -9.55 21.09
C LYS A 142 9.43 -9.46 19.57
N GLU A 143 10.63 -9.68 19.04
CA GLU A 143 10.83 -9.81 17.59
C GLU A 143 10.00 -10.97 17.03
N GLY A 144 9.29 -10.72 15.94
CA GLY A 144 8.33 -11.63 15.33
C GLY A 144 6.89 -11.47 15.83
N ASP A 145 6.64 -10.75 16.91
CA ASP A 145 5.28 -10.54 17.42
C ASP A 145 4.48 -9.60 16.52
N LYS A 146 3.20 -9.92 16.37
CA LYS A 146 2.24 -9.10 15.63
C LYS A 146 1.62 -8.06 16.55
N PHE A 147 1.54 -6.82 16.10
CA PHE A 147 0.93 -5.73 16.85
C PHE A 147 0.14 -4.78 15.94
N ILE A 148 -0.70 -3.95 16.55
CA ILE A 148 -1.43 -2.91 15.85
C ILE A 148 -0.80 -1.56 16.18
N ALA A 149 -0.44 -0.82 15.15
CA ALA A 149 0.09 0.53 15.24
C ALA A 149 -0.93 1.53 14.72
N ASN A 150 -1.09 2.65 15.43
CA ASN A 150 -1.87 3.80 14.98
C ASN A 150 -0.92 4.82 14.36
N VAL A 151 -1.16 5.19 13.12
CA VAL A 151 -0.30 6.12 12.37
C VAL A 151 -0.40 7.52 12.97
N ILE A 152 0.73 8.09 13.36
CA ILE A 152 0.86 9.50 13.75
C ILE A 152 1.24 10.35 12.54
N GLY A 153 2.15 9.85 11.71
CA GLY A 153 2.60 10.55 10.52
C GLY A 153 3.40 9.63 9.59
N GLN A 154 3.56 10.08 8.36
CA GLN A 154 4.31 9.37 7.34
C GLN A 154 5.25 10.30 6.58
N ARG A 155 6.32 9.74 6.05
CA ARG A 155 7.26 10.42 5.16
C ARG A 155 7.76 9.46 4.10
N PHE A 156 7.83 9.92 2.87
CA PHE A 156 8.50 9.27 1.76
C PHE A 156 8.96 10.32 0.75
N GLU A 157 9.90 9.94 -0.09
CA GLU A 157 10.35 10.73 -1.23
C GLU A 157 10.01 9.98 -2.54
N LEU A 158 10.08 10.69 -3.65
CA LEU A 158 9.83 10.05 -4.97
C LEU A 158 10.85 8.95 -5.22
N ASN A 159 10.37 7.83 -5.72
CA ASN A 159 11.13 6.60 -5.99
C ASN A 159 11.63 5.84 -4.75
N ASP A 160 11.24 6.24 -3.54
CA ASP A 160 11.49 5.42 -2.36
C ASP A 160 10.84 4.04 -2.51
N ARG A 161 11.52 3.02 -2.00
CA ARG A 161 11.03 1.63 -2.01
C ARG A 161 10.06 1.33 -0.89
N ARG A 162 9.90 2.20 0.09
CA ARG A 162 9.06 2.04 1.27
C ARG A 162 8.66 3.39 1.84
N ILE A 163 7.48 3.44 2.44
CA ILE A 163 7.01 4.59 3.21
C ILE A 163 7.56 4.47 4.65
N SER A 164 8.10 5.53 5.20
CA SER A 164 8.49 5.60 6.61
C SER A 164 7.33 6.14 7.43
N ILE A 165 6.90 5.39 8.45
CA ILE A 165 5.74 5.72 9.30
C ILE A 165 6.21 5.87 10.74
N ILE A 166 5.77 6.94 11.40
CA ILE A 166 5.84 7.08 12.85
C ILE A 166 4.46 6.73 13.41
N ALA A 167 4.42 5.85 14.39
CA ALA A 167 3.17 5.35 14.93
C ALA A 167 3.25 5.14 16.45
N GLU A 168 2.09 5.06 17.07
CA GLU A 168 1.93 4.63 18.46
C GLU A 168 1.35 3.22 18.54
N LEU A 169 1.70 2.50 19.62
CA LEU A 169 1.17 1.16 19.88
C LEU A 169 -0.29 1.26 20.32
N LYS A 170 -1.19 0.57 19.62
CA LYS A 170 -2.59 0.49 20.01
C LYS A 170 -2.84 -0.71 20.92
N ASP A 171 -3.58 -0.46 22.00
CA ASP A 171 -3.96 -1.48 23.00
C ASP A 171 -5.05 -2.46 22.54
N ALA A 172 -5.22 -2.68 21.25
CA ALA A 172 -6.15 -3.65 20.70
C ALA A 172 -5.48 -5.04 20.62
N ARG A 173 -6.25 -6.10 20.94
CA ARG A 173 -5.81 -7.47 20.65
C ARG A 173 -5.66 -7.62 19.14
N TYR A 174 -4.53 -8.12 18.69
CA TYR A 174 -4.33 -8.46 17.29
C TYR A 174 -5.36 -9.52 16.87
N VAL A 175 -6.20 -9.19 15.90
CA VAL A 175 -7.13 -10.12 15.25
C VAL A 175 -6.65 -10.27 13.82
N GLU A 176 -6.32 -11.49 13.40
CA GLU A 176 -5.88 -11.73 12.03
C GLU A 176 -6.92 -11.23 11.01
N PRO A 177 -6.49 -10.45 10.01
CA PRO A 177 -7.38 -10.01 8.95
C PRO A 177 -7.87 -11.24 8.16
N ARG A 178 -9.18 -11.47 8.15
CA ARG A 178 -9.79 -12.50 7.29
C ARG A 178 -9.96 -11.91 5.90
N PHE A 179 -9.07 -12.26 4.98
CA PHE A 179 -9.26 -11.95 3.58
C PHE A 179 -10.38 -12.83 3.03
N ASN A 180 -11.49 -12.24 2.58
CA ASN A 180 -12.48 -12.92 1.77
C ASN A 180 -11.89 -13.17 0.38
N THR A 181 -11.19 -14.28 0.22
CA THR A 181 -10.97 -14.88 -1.10
C THR A 181 -12.35 -15.34 -1.61
N ARG A 182 -12.99 -14.53 -2.47
CA ARG A 182 -14.12 -15.01 -3.24
C ARG A 182 -13.61 -16.18 -4.08
N PRO A 183 -14.19 -17.37 -3.97
CA PRO A 183 -13.83 -18.47 -4.85
C PRO A 183 -14.17 -18.03 -6.28
N SER A 184 -13.18 -18.09 -7.17
CA SER A 184 -13.41 -17.97 -8.60
C SER A 184 -14.38 -19.08 -8.98
N LYS A 185 -15.59 -18.71 -9.41
CA LYS A 185 -16.49 -19.68 -10.04
C LYS A 185 -15.82 -20.18 -11.31
N SER A 186 -15.34 -21.42 -11.26
CA SER A 186 -15.04 -22.18 -12.46
C SER A 186 -16.36 -22.36 -13.20
N THR A 187 -16.49 -21.69 -14.32
CA THR A 187 -17.51 -21.98 -15.33
C THR A 187 -16.96 -23.13 -16.17
N ASP A 188 -17.24 -24.34 -15.74
CA ASP A 188 -17.22 -25.47 -16.65
C ASP A 188 -18.42 -25.39 -17.58
N CYS A 189 -18.16 -25.21 -18.87
CA CYS A 189 -18.95 -25.65 -20.02
C CYS A 189 -18.03 -25.83 -21.21
#